data_6254199eaa4bffd183ebd376bbd3a6eb
#
_entry.id   6254199eaa4bffd183ebd376bbd3a6eb
#
_cell.length_a   1.000
_cell.length_b   1.000
_cell.length_c   1.000
_cell.angle_alpha   90.00
_cell.angle_beta   90.00
_cell.angle_gamma   90.00
#
_symmetry.space_group_name_H-M   'P 1'
#
loop_
_entity.id
_entity.type
_entity.pdbx_description
1 polymer ?
#
loop_
_entity_poly.entity_id
_entity_poly.type
_entity_poly.pdbx_seq_one_letter_code
_entity_poly.pdbx_strand_id
1 'polypeptide(L)'
;GESVLRNLDFCDDTLSAISTIKALGAEVERLDERTVKVRGGLAPKSNMLNVGESGLATRMFTPIASLCDRPITINGRGTLLYRPMTMMIEPLRKLGVEVRDGGGRLPIEVCGPIRGGEIEVDGSVSSQFLTGLLMALPLAQEDTTILVENAVSKPYLDMTIDMASKFGVHIEHNDYKEFFVEGSQRYEPADVAIEGDWSAAAMLLVAGAIAGEVKLKNVSMLSKQADVAICDALVRAGASVT
;
A
#
# COMPACT_ATOMS: atom_id res chain seq x y z
N GLY A 1 -4.65 1.01 19.30
CA GLY A 1 -3.46 1.61 19.84
C GLY A 1 -3.04 2.90 19.15
N GLU A 2 -1.94 3.50 19.55
CA GLU A 2 -1.38 4.73 18.97
C GLU A 2 -0.03 4.42 18.35
N SER A 3 0.17 4.81 17.10
CA SER A 3 1.44 4.69 16.38
C SER A 3 1.99 6.07 16.05
N VAL A 4 3.31 6.21 15.99
CA VAL A 4 3.98 7.44 15.59
C VAL A 4 4.75 7.19 14.30
N LEU A 5 4.45 7.99 13.28
CA LEU A 5 5.13 7.94 11.99
C LEU A 5 5.98 9.19 11.83
N ARG A 6 7.29 9.01 11.66
CA ARG A 6 8.29 10.09 11.52
C ARG A 6 8.79 10.18 10.09
N ASN A 7 9.29 11.34 9.72
CA ASN A 7 9.83 11.65 8.40
C ASN A 7 8.79 11.55 7.27
N LEU A 8 7.51 11.80 7.56
CA LEU A 8 6.50 11.88 6.51
C LEU A 8 6.79 13.04 5.55
N ASP A 9 6.52 12.78 4.27
CA ASP A 9 6.31 13.82 3.28
C ASP A 9 4.80 13.99 3.05
N PHE A 10 4.32 15.22 3.07
CA PHE A 10 2.90 15.55 2.89
C PHE A 10 2.56 15.83 1.43
N CYS A 11 2.98 14.93 0.53
CA CYS A 11 2.56 14.96 -0.88
C CYS A 11 1.06 14.60 -1.03
N ASP A 12 0.52 14.80 -2.22
CA ASP A 12 -0.90 14.55 -2.50
C ASP A 12 -1.34 13.11 -2.18
N ASP A 13 -0.49 12.11 -2.45
CA ASP A 13 -0.79 10.71 -2.12
C ASP A 13 -0.87 10.48 -0.61
N THR A 14 0.05 11.04 0.17
CA THR A 14 0.04 10.96 1.65
C THR A 14 -1.18 11.67 2.22
N LEU A 15 -1.52 12.85 1.72
CA LEU A 15 -2.71 13.60 2.15
C LEU A 15 -4.00 12.84 1.81
N SER A 16 -4.06 12.22 0.65
CA SER A 16 -5.16 11.35 0.21
C SER A 16 -5.31 10.13 1.13
N ALA A 17 -4.19 9.47 1.47
CA ALA A 17 -4.18 8.35 2.41
C ALA A 17 -4.66 8.77 3.79
N ILE A 18 -4.16 9.89 4.34
CA ILE A 18 -4.60 10.44 5.63
C ILE A 18 -6.11 10.73 5.61
N SER A 19 -6.62 11.34 4.54
CA SER A 19 -8.05 11.60 4.39
C SER A 19 -8.85 10.31 4.40
N THR A 20 -8.38 9.29 3.69
CA THR A 20 -9.04 7.99 3.56
C THR A 20 -9.08 7.25 4.90
N ILE A 21 -7.97 7.18 5.65
CA ILE A 21 -7.97 6.50 6.97
C ILE A 21 -8.84 7.23 7.99
N LYS A 22 -8.91 8.58 7.94
CA LYS A 22 -9.83 9.36 8.77
C LYS A 22 -11.30 9.05 8.45
N ALA A 23 -11.64 8.90 7.18
CA ALA A 23 -12.97 8.49 6.75
C ALA A 23 -13.31 7.08 7.22
N LEU A 24 -12.34 6.17 7.25
CA LEU A 24 -12.46 4.81 7.79
C LEU A 24 -12.45 4.75 9.33
N GLY A 25 -12.23 5.86 10.02
CA GLY A 25 -12.40 5.95 11.47
C GLY A 25 -11.15 6.26 12.27
N ALA A 26 -9.97 6.21 11.66
CA ALA A 26 -8.73 6.54 12.35
C ALA A 26 -8.68 8.04 12.74
N GLU A 27 -7.94 8.32 13.81
CA GLU A 27 -7.61 9.68 14.23
C GLU A 27 -6.15 9.95 13.89
N VAL A 28 -5.88 11.11 13.26
CA VAL A 28 -4.53 11.52 12.88
C VAL A 28 -4.27 12.90 13.43
N GLU A 29 -3.26 13.00 14.28
CA GLU A 29 -2.74 14.22 14.90
C GLU A 29 -1.36 14.52 14.32
N ARG A 30 -1.16 15.73 13.82
CA ARG A 30 0.14 16.20 13.37
C ARG A 30 0.92 16.73 14.56
N LEU A 31 2.06 16.12 14.88
CA LEU A 31 2.89 16.51 16.01
C LEU A 31 3.89 17.61 15.64
N ASP A 32 4.44 17.53 14.42
CA ASP A 32 5.36 18.53 13.86
C ASP A 32 5.28 18.54 12.31
N GLU A 33 6.27 19.16 11.66
CA GLU A 33 6.29 19.30 10.20
C GLU A 33 6.36 17.96 9.45
N ARG A 34 6.89 16.90 10.07
CA ARG A 34 7.16 15.60 9.45
C ARG A 34 6.74 14.40 10.31
N THR A 35 6.02 14.63 11.38
CA THR A 35 5.61 13.58 12.32
C THR A 35 4.11 13.60 12.53
N VAL A 36 3.50 12.43 12.44
CA VAL A 36 2.09 12.23 12.79
C VAL A 36 1.94 11.12 13.81
N LYS A 37 0.95 11.29 14.68
CA LYS A 37 0.44 10.24 15.54
C LYS A 37 -0.88 9.74 14.96
N VAL A 38 -1.01 8.43 14.83
CA VAL A 38 -2.18 7.77 14.30
C VAL A 38 -2.76 6.86 15.38
N ARG A 39 -4.02 7.10 15.75
CA ARG A 39 -4.82 6.14 16.51
C ARG A 39 -5.66 5.35 15.54
N GLY A 40 -5.34 4.07 15.39
CA GLY A 40 -6.03 3.16 14.49
C GLY A 40 -7.42 2.79 14.99
N GLY A 41 -8.23 2.35 14.09
CA GLY A 41 -9.60 1.85 14.31
C GLY A 41 -10.33 1.77 12.98
N LEU A 42 -11.11 0.71 12.78
CA LEU A 42 -11.97 0.56 11.62
C LEU A 42 -13.42 0.77 12.06
N ALA A 43 -13.81 2.03 12.15
CA ALA A 43 -15.17 2.46 12.48
C ALA A 43 -15.56 3.60 11.51
N PRO A 44 -15.96 3.27 10.27
CA PRO A 44 -16.12 4.26 9.22
C PRO A 44 -17.03 5.42 9.61
N LYS A 45 -16.53 6.63 9.49
CA LYS A 45 -17.25 7.90 9.69
C LYS A 45 -17.93 8.36 8.41
N SER A 46 -17.56 7.81 7.26
CA SER A 46 -18.12 8.09 5.95
C SER A 46 -18.29 6.80 5.16
N ASN A 47 -19.32 6.76 4.32
CA ASN A 47 -19.52 5.68 3.35
C ASN A 47 -18.80 5.98 2.03
N MET A 48 -18.12 7.11 1.90
CA MET A 48 -17.39 7.50 0.70
C MET A 48 -15.94 7.79 1.03
N LEU A 49 -15.04 7.12 0.33
CA LEU A 49 -13.61 7.34 0.37
C LEU A 49 -13.20 8.08 -0.91
N ASN A 50 -12.61 9.26 -0.75
CA ASN A 50 -12.06 10.01 -1.87
C ASN A 50 -10.54 9.82 -1.90
N VAL A 51 -10.06 9.05 -2.86
CA VAL A 51 -8.64 8.73 -3.02
C VAL A 51 -7.89 9.71 -3.94
N GLY A 52 -8.49 10.85 -4.28
CA GLY A 52 -7.88 11.85 -5.15
C GLY A 52 -7.65 11.29 -6.56
N GLU A 53 -6.42 11.40 -7.05
CA GLU A 53 -5.96 10.82 -8.32
C GLU A 53 -5.05 9.58 -8.11
N SER A 54 -4.95 9.09 -6.88
CA SER A 54 -4.04 8.00 -6.52
C SER A 54 -4.61 6.63 -6.91
N GLY A 55 -4.01 6.03 -7.93
CA GLY A 55 -4.27 4.63 -8.31
C GLY A 55 -3.78 3.64 -7.24
N LEU A 56 -2.71 3.99 -6.53
CA LEU A 56 -2.20 3.22 -5.40
C LEU A 56 -3.23 3.17 -4.27
N ALA A 57 -3.71 4.33 -3.83
CA ALA A 57 -4.71 4.42 -2.77
C ALA A 57 -5.99 3.65 -3.13
N THR A 58 -6.47 3.73 -4.38
CA THR A 58 -7.61 2.94 -4.83
C THR A 58 -7.41 1.45 -4.59
N ARG A 59 -6.29 0.91 -5.06
CA ARG A 59 -6.01 -0.53 -5.03
C ARG A 59 -5.71 -1.05 -3.63
N MET A 60 -5.10 -0.23 -2.78
CA MET A 60 -4.80 -0.60 -1.39
C MET A 60 -6.01 -0.46 -0.48
N PHE A 61 -6.77 0.63 -0.59
CA PHE A 61 -7.89 0.88 0.32
C PHE A 61 -9.17 0.14 -0.03
N THR A 62 -9.33 -0.39 -1.25
CA THR A 62 -10.50 -1.20 -1.60
C THR A 62 -10.57 -2.49 -0.78
N PRO A 63 -9.51 -3.33 -0.66
CA PRO A 63 -9.52 -4.48 0.25
C PRO A 63 -9.70 -4.08 1.71
N ILE A 64 -9.10 -2.99 2.17
CA ILE A 64 -9.25 -2.50 3.56
C ILE A 64 -10.70 -2.07 3.83
N ALA A 65 -11.34 -1.38 2.89
CA ALA A 65 -12.74 -1.02 3.00
C ALA A 65 -13.67 -2.25 3.01
N SER A 66 -13.24 -3.35 2.37
CA SER A 66 -13.97 -4.62 2.34
C SER A 66 -13.98 -5.35 3.69
N LEU A 67 -13.25 -4.86 4.69
CA LEU A 67 -13.38 -5.35 6.08
C LEU A 67 -14.64 -4.83 6.76
N CYS A 68 -15.29 -3.79 6.20
CA CYS A 68 -16.49 -3.20 6.78
C CYS A 68 -17.74 -4.00 6.40
N ASP A 69 -18.67 -4.16 7.34
CA ASP A 69 -19.96 -4.84 7.17
C ASP A 69 -21.05 -3.97 6.55
N ARG A 70 -20.68 -2.86 5.96
CA ARG A 70 -21.57 -1.89 5.32
C ARG A 70 -20.99 -1.37 4.00
N PRO A 71 -21.84 -0.90 3.08
CA PRO A 71 -21.37 -0.36 1.80
C PRO A 71 -20.41 0.81 1.99
N ILE A 72 -19.23 0.72 1.35
CA ILE A 72 -18.23 1.78 1.27
C ILE A 72 -17.94 2.02 -0.21
N THR A 73 -18.13 3.25 -0.67
CA THR A 73 -17.85 3.67 -2.04
C THR A 73 -16.46 4.29 -2.14
N ILE A 74 -15.61 3.73 -2.96
CA ILE A 74 -14.30 4.30 -3.32
C ILE A 74 -14.49 5.13 -4.59
N ASN A 75 -14.14 6.41 -4.52
CA ASN A 75 -14.20 7.34 -5.64
C ASN A 75 -12.92 8.17 -5.72
N GLY A 76 -12.70 8.76 -6.89
CA GLY A 76 -11.54 9.60 -7.16
C GLY A 76 -11.87 10.69 -8.16
N ARG A 77 -10.85 11.29 -8.74
CA ARG A 77 -11.00 12.37 -9.73
C ARG A 77 -9.96 12.24 -10.86
N GLY A 78 -10.10 13.10 -11.87
CA GLY A 78 -9.14 13.23 -12.97
C GLY A 78 -9.02 11.96 -13.79
N THR A 79 -7.80 11.64 -14.20
CA THR A 79 -7.50 10.49 -15.06
C THR A 79 -7.78 9.13 -14.39
N LEU A 80 -7.84 9.10 -13.06
CA LEU A 80 -8.10 7.89 -12.28
C LEU A 80 -9.49 7.28 -12.63
N LEU A 81 -10.48 8.10 -12.94
CA LEU A 81 -11.84 7.65 -13.30
C LEU A 81 -11.88 6.78 -14.56
N TYR A 82 -10.85 6.86 -15.41
CA TYR A 82 -10.76 6.10 -16.66
C TYR A 82 -9.87 4.86 -16.55
N ARG A 83 -9.14 4.71 -15.43
CA ARG A 83 -8.25 3.55 -15.22
C ARG A 83 -9.04 2.30 -14.92
N PRO A 84 -8.68 1.14 -15.54
CA PRO A 84 -9.33 -0.13 -15.24
C PRO A 84 -9.01 -0.59 -13.81
N MET A 85 -10.04 -1.10 -13.14
CA MET A 85 -9.98 -1.65 -11.77
C MET A 85 -10.56 -3.07 -11.71
N THR A 86 -10.74 -3.71 -12.86
CA THR A 86 -11.37 -5.05 -13.01
C THR A 86 -10.63 -6.13 -12.24
N MET A 87 -9.29 -5.99 -12.07
CA MET A 87 -8.45 -6.97 -11.38
C MET A 87 -8.84 -7.20 -9.90
N MET A 88 -9.58 -6.27 -9.29
CA MET A 88 -9.98 -6.37 -7.89
C MET A 88 -11.31 -7.10 -7.70
N ILE A 89 -12.16 -7.14 -8.72
CA ILE A 89 -13.59 -7.48 -8.58
C ILE A 89 -13.77 -8.95 -8.23
N GLU A 90 -13.26 -9.86 -9.05
CA GLU A 90 -13.46 -11.30 -8.85
C GLU A 90 -12.73 -11.83 -7.61
N PRO A 91 -11.47 -11.45 -7.32
CA PRO A 91 -10.83 -11.87 -6.08
C PRO A 91 -11.61 -11.43 -4.83
N LEU A 92 -12.13 -10.21 -4.78
CA LEU A 92 -12.92 -9.74 -3.64
C LEU A 92 -14.25 -10.49 -3.52
N ARG A 93 -14.92 -10.78 -4.64
CA ARG A 93 -16.15 -11.61 -4.64
C ARG A 93 -15.89 -13.02 -4.14
N LYS A 94 -14.79 -13.66 -4.56
CA LYS A 94 -14.37 -14.97 -4.05
C LYS A 94 -14.16 -14.97 -2.53
N LEU A 95 -13.69 -13.85 -1.96
CA LEU A 95 -13.52 -13.63 -0.52
C LEU A 95 -14.82 -13.21 0.20
N GLY A 96 -15.97 -13.30 -0.46
CA GLY A 96 -17.29 -13.05 0.13
C GLY A 96 -17.73 -11.58 0.18
N VAL A 97 -17.01 -10.69 -0.52
CA VAL A 97 -17.33 -9.26 -0.59
C VAL A 97 -18.36 -8.99 -1.69
N GLU A 98 -19.41 -8.25 -1.38
CA GLU A 98 -20.27 -7.69 -2.43
C GLU A 98 -19.54 -6.53 -3.11
N VAL A 99 -19.41 -6.61 -4.44
CA VAL A 99 -18.73 -5.59 -5.23
C VAL A 99 -19.67 -5.08 -6.32
N ARG A 100 -19.94 -3.77 -6.31
CA ARG A 100 -20.65 -3.05 -7.37
C ARG A 100 -19.69 -2.07 -8.02
N ASP A 101 -19.57 -2.11 -9.32
CA ASP A 101 -18.63 -1.31 -10.08
C ASP A 101 -19.28 -0.64 -11.29
N GLY A 102 -18.73 0.44 -11.75
CA GLY A 102 -19.17 1.16 -12.95
C GLY A 102 -18.58 0.60 -14.25
N GLY A 103 -18.64 -0.73 -14.45
CA GLY A 103 -18.02 -1.37 -15.61
C GLY A 103 -16.49 -1.50 -15.47
N GLY A 104 -16.03 -1.89 -14.30
CA GLY A 104 -14.61 -2.08 -14.00
C GLY A 104 -13.84 -0.79 -13.76
N ARG A 105 -14.51 0.29 -13.36
CA ARG A 105 -13.93 1.62 -13.10
C ARG A 105 -14.52 2.22 -11.85
N LEU A 106 -13.93 3.33 -11.39
CA LEU A 106 -14.52 4.14 -10.31
C LEU A 106 -15.82 4.83 -10.74
N PRO A 107 -16.78 5.01 -9.81
CA PRO A 107 -16.73 4.56 -8.43
C PRO A 107 -16.92 3.06 -8.29
N ILE A 108 -16.28 2.48 -7.24
CA ILE A 108 -16.48 1.08 -6.85
C ILE A 108 -17.06 1.08 -5.44
N GLU A 109 -18.14 0.33 -5.25
CA GLU A 109 -18.73 0.10 -3.93
C GLU A 109 -18.41 -1.34 -3.49
N VAL A 110 -17.92 -1.46 -2.25
CA VAL A 110 -17.66 -2.75 -1.62
C VAL A 110 -18.43 -2.86 -0.31
N CYS A 111 -18.92 -4.07 -0.01
CA CYS A 111 -19.56 -4.38 1.25
C CYS A 111 -19.07 -5.77 1.71
N GLY A 112 -18.35 -5.80 2.84
CA GLY A 112 -17.84 -7.01 3.47
C GLY A 112 -18.75 -7.52 4.58
N PRO A 113 -18.19 -8.18 5.58
CA PRO A 113 -16.75 -8.32 5.83
C PRO A 113 -16.09 -9.36 4.93
N ILE A 114 -14.84 -9.06 4.54
CA ILE A 114 -13.98 -10.05 3.87
C ILE A 114 -13.77 -11.26 4.77
N ARG A 115 -13.95 -12.48 4.24
CA ARG A 115 -13.97 -13.71 5.06
C ARG A 115 -12.61 -14.39 5.10
N GLY A 116 -11.99 -14.57 3.99
CA GLY A 116 -10.81 -15.40 3.74
C GLY A 116 -11.12 -16.49 2.72
N GLY A 117 -10.18 -17.39 2.48
CA GLY A 117 -10.31 -18.50 1.52
C GLY A 117 -9.18 -18.56 0.50
N GLU A 118 -9.40 -19.20 -0.64
CA GLU A 118 -8.41 -19.35 -1.68
C GLU A 118 -8.77 -18.47 -2.89
N ILE A 119 -7.81 -17.66 -3.33
CA ILE A 119 -7.97 -16.78 -4.50
C ILE A 119 -6.76 -16.83 -5.42
N GLU A 120 -6.98 -16.46 -6.67
CA GLU A 120 -5.96 -16.26 -7.69
C GLU A 120 -5.86 -14.79 -8.05
N VAL A 121 -4.64 -14.29 -8.18
CA VAL A 121 -4.35 -12.89 -8.55
C VAL A 121 -3.33 -12.85 -9.66
N ASP A 122 -3.62 -12.15 -10.75
CA ASP A 122 -2.61 -11.84 -11.76
C ASP A 122 -1.74 -10.66 -11.31
N GLY A 123 -0.55 -10.97 -10.85
CA GLY A 123 0.44 -10.00 -10.36
C GLY A 123 1.02 -9.11 -11.46
N SER A 124 0.85 -9.45 -12.75
CA SER A 124 1.33 -8.62 -13.86
C SER A 124 0.53 -7.33 -14.01
N VAL A 125 -0.74 -7.34 -13.60
CA VAL A 125 -1.65 -6.20 -13.75
C VAL A 125 -1.45 -5.20 -12.63
N SER A 126 -1.28 -5.66 -11.38
CA SER A 126 -1.04 -4.75 -10.26
C SER A 126 -0.59 -5.45 -8.97
N SER A 127 0.67 -5.28 -8.61
CA SER A 127 1.19 -5.60 -7.27
C SER A 127 0.53 -4.76 -6.17
N GLN A 128 0.01 -3.57 -6.49
CA GLN A 128 -0.62 -2.66 -5.53
C GLN A 128 -1.92 -3.23 -4.95
N PHE A 129 -2.69 -3.97 -5.75
CA PHE A 129 -3.89 -4.66 -5.26
C PHE A 129 -3.50 -5.82 -4.32
N LEU A 130 -2.47 -6.59 -4.69
CA LEU A 130 -1.92 -7.63 -3.82
C LEU A 130 -1.43 -7.03 -2.49
N THR A 131 -0.71 -5.90 -2.52
CA THR A 131 -0.35 -5.15 -1.30
C THR A 131 -1.58 -4.83 -0.44
N GLY A 132 -2.66 -4.35 -1.05
CA GLY A 132 -3.91 -4.05 -0.34
C GLY A 132 -4.53 -5.29 0.31
N LEU A 133 -4.50 -6.44 -0.38
CA LEU A 133 -4.95 -7.72 0.17
C LEU A 133 -4.08 -8.14 1.37
N LEU A 134 -2.74 -8.10 1.24
CA LEU A 134 -1.82 -8.44 2.31
C LEU A 134 -1.98 -7.55 3.54
N MET A 135 -2.47 -6.32 3.38
CA MET A 135 -2.78 -5.42 4.50
C MET A 135 -4.16 -5.69 5.13
N ALA A 136 -5.12 -6.18 4.36
CA ALA A 136 -6.48 -6.39 4.84
C ALA A 136 -6.71 -7.78 5.43
N LEU A 137 -6.20 -8.82 4.75
CA LEU A 137 -6.46 -10.22 5.07
C LEU A 137 -6.02 -10.68 6.47
N PRO A 138 -4.96 -10.12 7.09
CA PRO A 138 -4.67 -10.43 8.50
C PRO A 138 -5.83 -10.14 9.45
N LEU A 139 -6.70 -9.20 9.10
CA LEU A 139 -7.89 -8.85 9.88
C LEU A 139 -9.16 -9.64 9.45
N ALA A 140 -9.07 -10.46 8.39
CA ALA A 140 -10.17 -11.33 7.97
C ALA A 140 -10.47 -12.40 9.04
N GLN A 141 -11.66 -13.00 8.97
CA GLN A 141 -12.08 -14.00 9.94
C GLN A 141 -11.39 -15.36 9.76
N GLU A 142 -11.05 -15.69 8.53
CA GLU A 142 -10.49 -16.98 8.11
C GLU A 142 -9.15 -16.77 7.42
N ASP A 143 -8.33 -17.81 7.41
CA ASP A 143 -7.06 -17.83 6.70
C ASP A 143 -7.25 -17.66 5.20
N THR A 144 -6.25 -17.11 4.53
CA THR A 144 -6.29 -16.92 3.08
C THR A 144 -5.04 -17.44 2.41
N THR A 145 -5.23 -18.22 1.35
CA THR A 145 -4.18 -18.56 0.39
C THR A 145 -4.37 -17.74 -0.89
N ILE A 146 -3.34 -17.02 -1.30
CA ILE A 146 -3.34 -16.24 -2.54
C ILE A 146 -2.37 -16.89 -3.51
N LEU A 147 -2.88 -17.46 -4.60
CA LEU A 147 -2.08 -17.92 -5.72
C LEU A 147 -1.79 -16.75 -6.66
N VAL A 148 -0.53 -16.47 -6.91
CA VAL A 148 -0.12 -15.32 -7.72
C VAL A 148 0.58 -15.78 -8.99
N GLU A 149 -0.02 -15.47 -10.12
CA GLU A 149 0.63 -15.61 -11.41
C GLU A 149 1.40 -14.33 -11.78
N ASN A 150 2.55 -14.49 -12.42
CA ASN A 150 3.33 -13.37 -12.99
C ASN A 150 3.64 -12.23 -11.98
N ALA A 151 4.04 -12.56 -10.76
CA ALA A 151 4.37 -11.56 -9.75
C ALA A 151 5.46 -10.60 -10.24
N VAL A 152 5.10 -9.32 -10.38
CA VAL A 152 6.03 -8.22 -10.66
C VAL A 152 6.23 -7.36 -9.42
N SER A 153 7.22 -6.47 -9.46
CA SER A 153 7.48 -5.53 -8.35
C SER A 153 7.70 -6.20 -6.98
N LYS A 154 8.36 -7.36 -6.97
CA LYS A 154 8.65 -8.15 -5.77
C LYS A 154 9.23 -7.34 -4.60
N PRO A 155 10.16 -6.39 -4.80
CA PRO A 155 10.68 -5.55 -3.72
C PRO A 155 9.60 -4.78 -2.95
N TYR A 156 8.53 -4.35 -3.62
CA TYR A 156 7.42 -3.64 -2.97
C TYR A 156 6.51 -4.56 -2.16
N LEU A 157 6.43 -5.85 -2.53
CA LEU A 157 5.77 -6.87 -1.72
C LEU A 157 6.59 -7.15 -0.45
N ASP A 158 7.93 -7.23 -0.57
CA ASP A 158 8.82 -7.35 0.59
C ASP A 158 8.69 -6.16 1.54
N MET A 159 8.59 -4.93 1.01
CA MET A 159 8.33 -3.74 1.82
C MET A 159 6.99 -3.83 2.57
N THR A 160 5.96 -4.37 1.92
CA THR A 160 4.64 -4.57 2.53
C THR A 160 4.71 -5.55 3.68
N ILE A 161 5.34 -6.71 3.47
CA ILE A 161 5.52 -7.76 4.49
C ILE A 161 6.35 -7.24 5.67
N ASP A 162 7.46 -6.54 5.39
CA ASP A 162 8.29 -5.93 6.42
C ASP A 162 7.52 -4.90 7.26
N MET A 163 6.72 -4.07 6.57
CA MET A 163 5.92 -3.09 7.28
C MET A 163 4.84 -3.76 8.13
N ALA A 164 4.13 -4.76 7.61
CA ALA A 164 3.16 -5.54 8.37
C ALA A 164 3.80 -6.20 9.61
N SER A 165 5.01 -6.77 9.45
CA SER A 165 5.78 -7.38 10.54
C SER A 165 6.14 -6.39 11.64
N LYS A 166 6.49 -5.13 11.30
CA LYS A 166 6.75 -4.06 12.29
C LYS A 166 5.52 -3.74 13.14
N PHE A 167 4.34 -4.01 12.62
CA PHE A 167 3.07 -3.87 13.31
C PHE A 167 2.53 -5.20 13.85
N GLY A 168 3.39 -6.22 14.01
CA GLY A 168 3.05 -7.49 14.67
C GLY A 168 2.28 -8.49 13.79
N VAL A 169 2.12 -8.25 12.50
CA VAL A 169 1.41 -9.13 11.57
C VAL A 169 2.40 -9.99 10.80
N HIS A 170 2.08 -11.29 10.71
CA HIS A 170 2.89 -12.27 10.00
C HIS A 170 2.22 -12.69 8.68
N ILE A 171 3.02 -12.70 7.61
CA ILE A 171 2.61 -13.10 6.26
C ILE A 171 3.71 -13.99 5.68
N GLU A 172 3.33 -15.17 5.21
CA GLU A 172 4.25 -16.11 4.58
C GLU A 172 4.10 -16.10 3.07
N HIS A 173 5.17 -16.40 2.36
CA HIS A 173 5.10 -16.62 0.91
C HIS A 173 6.11 -17.64 0.42
N ASN A 174 5.79 -18.32 -0.68
CA ASN A 174 6.65 -19.24 -1.39
C ASN A 174 6.98 -18.64 -2.76
N ASP A 175 8.18 -18.08 -2.90
CA ASP A 175 8.74 -17.50 -4.14
C ASP A 175 7.78 -16.50 -4.84
N TYR A 176 6.97 -15.76 -4.08
CA TYR A 176 5.94 -14.82 -4.56
C TYR A 176 4.87 -15.46 -5.46
N LYS A 177 4.78 -16.79 -5.50
CA LYS A 177 3.76 -17.54 -6.25
C LYS A 177 2.56 -17.88 -5.40
N GLU A 178 2.77 -18.00 -4.10
CA GLU A 178 1.77 -18.33 -3.11
C GLU A 178 2.03 -17.51 -1.87
N PHE A 179 1.00 -16.85 -1.35
CA PHE A 179 1.04 -16.15 -0.08
C PHE A 179 0.03 -16.82 0.85
N PHE A 180 0.44 -17.06 2.08
CA PHE A 180 -0.42 -17.51 3.15
C PHE A 180 -0.55 -16.42 4.20
N VAL A 181 -1.78 -16.07 4.53
CA VAL A 181 -2.14 -15.05 5.51
C VAL A 181 -3.09 -15.68 6.52
N GLU A 182 -2.60 -15.89 7.74
CA GLU A 182 -3.44 -16.29 8.86
C GLU A 182 -4.45 -15.18 9.17
N GLY A 183 -5.71 -15.54 9.31
CA GLY A 183 -6.79 -14.63 9.66
C GLY A 183 -6.80 -14.28 11.15
N SER A 184 -7.68 -13.37 11.54
CA SER A 184 -7.90 -12.97 12.94
C SER A 184 -6.65 -12.44 13.67
N GLN A 185 -5.62 -12.04 12.94
CA GLN A 185 -4.46 -11.34 13.48
C GLN A 185 -4.84 -9.92 13.92
N ARG A 186 -3.95 -9.26 14.63
CA ARG A 186 -4.15 -7.87 15.08
C ARG A 186 -2.89 -7.06 14.83
N TYR A 187 -3.07 -5.88 14.25
CA TYR A 187 -2.01 -4.90 14.15
C TYR A 187 -1.72 -4.28 15.52
N GLU A 188 -0.46 -4.25 15.90
CA GLU A 188 0.04 -3.64 17.13
C GLU A 188 0.58 -2.23 16.84
N PRO A 189 0.50 -1.31 17.80
CA PRO A 189 1.09 0.02 17.65
C PRO A 189 2.61 -0.05 17.48
N ALA A 190 3.13 0.80 16.60
CA ALA A 190 4.58 0.91 16.39
C ALA A 190 5.01 2.37 16.19
N ASP A 191 6.26 2.67 16.54
CA ASP A 191 6.93 3.93 16.22
C ASP A 191 7.85 3.66 15.01
N VAL A 192 7.53 4.26 13.86
CA VAL A 192 8.21 3.97 12.60
C VAL A 192 8.76 5.26 11.98
N ALA A 193 10.04 5.24 11.63
CA ALA A 193 10.64 6.26 10.78
C ALA A 193 10.53 5.85 9.31
N ILE A 194 9.89 6.70 8.52
CA ILE A 194 9.78 6.50 7.07
C ILE A 194 11.11 6.86 6.42
N GLU A 195 11.64 5.98 5.61
CA GLU A 195 12.83 6.25 4.81
C GLU A 195 12.52 7.17 3.61
N GLY A 196 13.57 7.77 3.04
CA GLY A 196 13.42 8.59 1.85
C GLY A 196 13.01 7.76 0.63
N ASP A 197 12.37 8.42 -0.32
CA ASP A 197 11.94 7.84 -1.58
C ASP A 197 13.13 7.68 -2.54
N TRP A 198 13.49 6.43 -2.86
CA TRP A 198 14.56 6.11 -3.77
C TRP A 198 14.23 6.45 -5.23
N SER A 199 12.95 6.51 -5.62
CA SER A 199 12.58 6.94 -6.97
C SER A 199 12.94 8.41 -7.20
N ALA A 200 12.62 9.27 -6.23
CA ALA A 200 13.04 10.68 -6.25
C ALA A 200 14.57 10.82 -6.08
N ALA A 201 15.17 10.03 -5.18
CA ALA A 201 16.61 10.02 -4.95
C ALA A 201 17.40 9.67 -6.22
N ALA A 202 16.94 8.68 -6.99
CA ALA A 202 17.57 8.24 -8.23
C ALA A 202 17.71 9.40 -9.24
N MET A 203 16.66 10.20 -9.39
CA MET A 203 16.70 11.36 -10.31
C MET A 203 17.74 12.40 -9.88
N LEU A 204 17.85 12.67 -8.58
CA LEU A 204 18.83 13.61 -8.03
C LEU A 204 20.27 13.08 -8.16
N LEU A 205 20.48 11.77 -7.96
CA LEU A 205 21.78 11.13 -8.12
C LEU A 205 22.25 11.19 -9.59
N VAL A 206 21.35 10.96 -10.55
CA VAL A 206 21.66 11.11 -11.97
C VAL A 206 22.05 12.55 -12.28
N ALA A 207 21.31 13.54 -11.77
CA ALA A 207 21.67 14.95 -11.96
C ALA A 207 23.04 15.27 -11.35
N GLY A 208 23.35 14.74 -10.16
CA GLY A 208 24.67 14.88 -9.52
C GLY A 208 25.79 14.27 -10.37
N ALA A 209 25.59 13.07 -10.90
CA ALA A 209 26.58 12.37 -11.74
C ALA A 209 26.90 13.13 -13.04
N ILE A 210 25.95 13.90 -13.57
CA ILE A 210 26.13 14.68 -14.82
C ILE A 210 26.70 16.06 -14.54
N ALA A 211 26.23 16.75 -13.51
CA ALA A 211 26.43 18.20 -13.35
C ALA A 211 27.26 18.60 -12.11
N GLY A 212 27.65 17.66 -11.24
CA GLY A 212 28.43 18.01 -10.07
C GLY A 212 28.32 17.01 -8.93
N GLU A 213 28.12 17.46 -7.70
CA GLU A 213 28.05 16.66 -6.49
C GLU A 213 26.66 16.79 -5.84
N VAL A 214 26.06 15.68 -5.44
CA VAL A 214 24.80 15.63 -4.68
C VAL A 214 24.97 14.77 -3.46
N LYS A 215 24.56 15.29 -2.30
CA LYS A 215 24.49 14.53 -1.04
C LYS A 215 23.04 14.35 -0.63
N LEU A 216 22.58 13.10 -0.59
CA LEU A 216 21.25 12.74 -0.13
C LEU A 216 21.28 12.38 1.37
N LYS A 217 20.15 12.64 2.04
CA LYS A 217 19.93 12.27 3.44
C LYS A 217 18.66 11.45 3.57
N ASN A 218 18.57 10.66 4.64
CA ASN A 218 17.41 9.83 4.95
C ASN A 218 17.11 8.75 3.89
N VAL A 219 18.11 8.32 3.13
CA VAL A 219 18.06 7.15 2.25
C VAL A 219 19.03 6.08 2.76
N SER A 220 18.68 4.82 2.60
CA SER A 220 19.48 3.70 3.07
C SER A 220 19.85 2.79 1.90
N MET A 221 21.13 2.44 1.79
CA MET A 221 21.59 1.42 0.83
C MET A 221 21.05 0.01 1.13
N LEU A 222 20.51 -0.22 2.34
CA LEU A 222 19.84 -1.45 2.74
C LEU A 222 18.33 -1.42 2.48
N SER A 223 17.84 -0.37 1.82
CA SER A 223 16.43 -0.25 1.45
C SER A 223 15.99 -1.40 0.55
N LYS A 224 14.75 -1.83 0.73
CA LYS A 224 14.08 -2.78 -0.18
C LYS A 224 13.44 -2.10 -1.39
N GLN A 225 13.51 -0.78 -1.50
CA GLN A 225 13.05 -0.07 -2.69
C GLN A 225 13.90 -0.46 -3.90
N ALA A 226 13.25 -0.85 -5.01
CA ALA A 226 13.95 -1.33 -6.21
C ALA A 226 14.93 -0.30 -6.79
N ASP A 227 14.61 0.98 -6.63
CA ASP A 227 15.35 2.09 -7.21
C ASP A 227 16.73 2.32 -6.56
N VAL A 228 17.05 1.65 -5.44
CA VAL A 228 18.42 1.63 -4.88
C VAL A 228 19.45 1.14 -5.90
N ALA A 229 19.03 0.31 -6.87
CA ALA A 229 19.86 -0.21 -7.96
C ALA A 229 20.47 0.89 -8.84
N ILE A 230 19.97 2.13 -8.77
CA ILE A 230 20.58 3.26 -9.47
C ILE A 230 22.03 3.50 -9.07
N CYS A 231 22.39 3.22 -7.82
CA CYS A 231 23.75 3.37 -7.34
C CYS A 231 24.74 2.49 -8.12
N ASP A 232 24.39 1.21 -8.33
CA ASP A 232 25.20 0.30 -9.13
C ASP A 232 25.27 0.72 -10.59
N ALA A 233 24.15 1.20 -11.15
CA ALA A 233 24.11 1.71 -12.53
C ALA A 233 25.04 2.91 -12.72
N LEU A 234 25.02 3.86 -11.78
CA LEU A 234 25.89 5.04 -11.82
C LEU A 234 27.37 4.69 -11.67
N VAL A 235 27.72 3.76 -10.77
CA VAL A 235 29.09 3.26 -10.63
C VAL A 235 29.57 2.62 -11.93
N ARG A 236 28.75 1.78 -12.57
CA ARG A 236 29.07 1.17 -13.88
C ARG A 236 29.21 2.21 -14.99
N ALA A 237 28.49 3.33 -14.90
CA ALA A 237 28.62 4.47 -15.81
C ALA A 237 29.83 5.35 -15.53
N GLY A 238 30.64 5.08 -14.49
CA GLY A 238 31.85 5.80 -14.14
C GLY A 238 31.66 6.92 -13.11
N ALA A 239 30.50 7.04 -12.48
CA ALA A 239 30.29 7.97 -11.39
C ALA A 239 30.86 7.42 -10.07
N SER A 240 31.28 8.33 -9.17
CA SER A 240 31.68 7.95 -7.80
C SER A 240 30.46 8.06 -6.89
N VAL A 241 30.06 6.96 -6.27
CA VAL A 241 28.98 6.88 -5.29
C VAL A 241 29.56 6.39 -3.96
N THR A 242 29.40 7.17 -2.88
CA THR A 242 29.97 6.89 -1.55
C THR A 242 28.91 6.99 -0.45
#